data_7df0e29f2b28d4734a31b990a752865d
#
_entry.id   7df0e29f2b28d4734a31b990a752865d
#
_cell.length_a   1.000
_cell.length_b   1.000
_cell.length_c   1.000
_cell.angle_alpha   90.00
_cell.angle_beta   90.00
_cell.angle_gamma   90.00
#
_symmetry.space_group_name_H-M   'P 1'
#
loop_
_entity.id
_entity.type
_entity.pdbx_description
1 polymer ?
#
loop_
_entity_poly.entity_id
_entity_poly.type
_entity_poly.pdbx_seq_one_letter_code
_entity_poly.pdbx_strand_id
1 'polypeptide(L)'
;MCSSDLHTGFTPGGAVDHDSLHVYNAARYAIVGMVARGQQQTDEQRAKVAAITVNLDSIRKARPARADSIRNGADDDGSGTVSVLEIAEYFAKMPQAKRPKRSLLFVWHVGEENGLWGSRYVTDHSPVPRESIVAQLNMDMVGRGEASDLPVGNPDYVQLVGSHRLSTELGDLVEKLNKDQRRPLKFDYQFDAPGHPENIYCRSDHYNYARYGIPITFFTTGLHGDYHQVTDEPQYIAYEHMARIDRLVASVATSVANQAKRPVVDGVKPDPTQACTNNGAAIRP
;
A
#
# COMPACT_ATOMS: atom_id res chain seq x y z
N MET A 1 0.20 9.81 -2.68
CA MET A 1 1.67 9.74 -2.57
C MET A 1 2.05 8.31 -2.57
N CYS A 2 3.07 7.97 -3.28
CA CYS A 2 3.59 6.61 -3.35
C CYS A 2 5.09 6.67 -3.55
N SER A 3 5.78 5.57 -3.31
CA SER A 3 7.17 5.41 -3.67
C SER A 3 7.32 5.38 -5.19
N SER A 4 8.48 5.78 -5.70
CA SER A 4 8.86 5.65 -7.11
C SER A 4 9.96 4.60 -7.32
N ASP A 5 10.24 3.83 -6.28
CA ASP A 5 11.24 2.76 -6.35
C ASP A 5 10.60 1.53 -7.00
N LEU A 6 10.82 1.37 -8.30
CA LEU A 6 10.19 0.31 -9.11
C LEU A 6 10.94 -1.02 -9.06
N HIS A 7 11.91 -1.15 -8.17
CA HIS A 7 12.55 -2.42 -7.85
C HIS A 7 13.16 -2.38 -6.44
N THR A 8 13.11 -3.50 -5.75
CA THR A 8 13.53 -3.64 -4.35
C THR A 8 14.96 -4.17 -4.21
N GLY A 9 15.70 -4.29 -5.29
CA GLY A 9 17.10 -4.71 -5.30
C GLY A 9 17.44 -5.72 -6.40
N PHE A 10 18.61 -6.33 -6.24
CA PHE A 10 19.16 -7.31 -7.17
C PHE A 10 19.32 -8.67 -6.49
N THR A 11 19.22 -9.72 -7.29
CA THR A 11 19.49 -11.10 -6.89
C THR A 11 20.46 -11.73 -7.90
N PRO A 12 21.22 -12.76 -7.56
CA PRO A 12 22.04 -13.46 -8.54
C PRO A 12 21.20 -13.89 -9.73
N GLY A 13 21.59 -13.46 -10.93
CA GLY A 13 20.89 -13.76 -12.18
C GLY A 13 20.98 -15.24 -12.52
N GLY A 14 19.89 -15.77 -13.08
CA GLY A 14 19.76 -17.11 -13.59
C GLY A 14 18.48 -17.22 -14.43
N ALA A 15 18.25 -18.35 -15.05
CA ALA A 15 16.98 -18.61 -15.73
C ALA A 15 15.89 -18.82 -14.66
N VAL A 16 14.87 -17.98 -14.68
CA VAL A 16 13.73 -18.04 -13.76
C VAL A 16 12.46 -18.35 -14.54
N ASP A 17 11.77 -19.38 -14.12
CA ASP A 17 10.40 -19.65 -14.54
C ASP A 17 9.46 -18.86 -13.62
N HIS A 18 9.13 -17.65 -14.03
CA HIS A 18 8.37 -16.68 -13.22
C HIS A 18 6.99 -17.20 -12.84
N ASP A 19 6.29 -17.87 -13.75
CA ASP A 19 4.94 -18.37 -13.46
C ASP A 19 4.96 -19.49 -12.41
N SER A 20 5.94 -20.41 -12.49
CA SER A 20 6.10 -21.45 -11.49
C SER A 20 6.54 -20.91 -10.15
N LEU A 21 7.44 -19.92 -10.14
CA LEU A 21 7.90 -19.28 -8.92
C LEU A 21 6.78 -18.47 -8.24
N HIS A 22 5.97 -17.75 -9.02
CA HIS A 22 4.80 -17.04 -8.52
C HIS A 22 3.83 -17.99 -7.77
N VAL A 23 3.45 -19.10 -8.39
CA VAL A 23 2.56 -20.09 -7.74
C VAL A 23 3.21 -20.69 -6.47
N TYR A 24 4.50 -20.98 -6.52
CA TYR A 24 5.23 -21.43 -5.34
C TYR A 24 5.23 -20.37 -4.22
N ASN A 25 5.49 -19.13 -4.55
CA ASN A 25 5.53 -18.01 -3.59
C ASN A 25 4.17 -17.81 -2.92
N ALA A 26 3.08 -17.85 -3.68
CA ALA A 26 1.73 -17.76 -3.13
C ALA A 26 1.41 -18.91 -2.17
N ALA A 27 1.73 -20.15 -2.57
CA ALA A 27 1.54 -21.33 -1.72
C ALA A 27 2.40 -21.27 -0.44
N ARG A 28 3.66 -20.85 -0.57
CA ARG A 28 4.56 -20.65 0.56
C ARG A 28 4.03 -19.57 1.50
N TYR A 29 3.58 -18.44 0.96
CA TYR A 29 3.02 -17.35 1.76
C TYR A 29 1.79 -17.79 2.55
N ALA A 30 0.93 -18.61 1.97
CA ALA A 30 -0.24 -19.16 2.66
C ALA A 30 0.13 -20.04 3.89
N ILE A 31 1.33 -20.65 3.88
CA ILE A 31 1.82 -21.49 4.99
C ILE A 31 2.53 -20.67 6.06
N VAL A 32 3.41 -19.76 5.64
CA VAL A 32 4.34 -19.09 6.57
C VAL A 32 4.04 -17.61 6.79
N GLY A 33 3.19 -17.00 5.96
CA GLY A 33 3.01 -15.56 5.93
C GLY A 33 4.31 -14.82 5.64
N MET A 34 4.38 -13.56 6.01
CA MET A 34 5.64 -12.86 6.15
C MET A 34 6.30 -13.34 7.45
N VAL A 35 7.46 -13.94 7.32
CA VAL A 35 8.27 -14.25 8.50
C VAL A 35 8.83 -12.92 9.01
N ALA A 36 8.26 -12.41 10.10
CA ALA A 36 8.73 -11.19 10.73
C ALA A 36 10.24 -11.27 10.99
N ARG A 37 10.95 -10.15 10.84
CA ARG A 37 12.42 -10.11 11.02
C ARG A 37 12.81 -10.77 12.34
N GLY A 38 13.60 -11.84 12.26
CA GLY A 38 14.09 -12.60 13.42
C GLY A 38 13.22 -13.78 13.86
N GLN A 39 12.06 -14.00 13.28
CA GLN A 39 11.29 -15.22 13.51
C GLN A 39 11.77 -16.35 12.59
N GLN A 40 11.96 -17.54 13.16
CA GLN A 40 12.26 -18.73 12.39
C GLN A 40 10.97 -19.51 12.10
N GLN A 41 10.91 -20.12 10.93
CA GLN A 41 9.84 -21.07 10.61
C GLN A 41 9.87 -22.26 11.58
N THR A 42 8.69 -22.70 11.99
CA THR A 42 8.55 -23.94 12.77
C THR A 42 8.92 -25.16 11.93
N ASP A 43 9.23 -26.29 12.56
CA ASP A 43 9.49 -27.56 11.85
C ASP A 43 8.29 -27.98 11.00
N GLU A 44 7.07 -27.78 11.50
CA GLU A 44 5.84 -28.05 10.76
C GLU A 44 5.70 -27.17 9.52
N GLN A 45 5.98 -25.87 9.65
CA GLN A 45 5.97 -24.96 8.51
C GLN A 45 7.03 -25.34 7.48
N ARG A 46 8.24 -25.69 7.91
CA ARG A 46 9.31 -26.18 7.02
C ARG A 46 8.88 -27.43 6.26
N ALA A 47 8.27 -28.39 6.96
CA ALA A 47 7.78 -29.62 6.34
C ALA A 47 6.67 -29.33 5.30
N LYS A 48 5.72 -28.45 5.62
CA LYS A 48 4.66 -28.05 4.69
C LYS A 48 5.22 -27.32 3.47
N VAL A 49 6.18 -26.41 3.64
CA VAL A 49 6.85 -25.72 2.53
C VAL A 49 7.61 -26.70 1.64
N ALA A 50 8.32 -27.67 2.24
CA ALA A 50 9.04 -28.70 1.47
C ALA A 50 8.11 -29.63 0.68
N ALA A 51 6.85 -29.75 1.09
CA ALA A 51 5.83 -30.54 0.41
C ALA A 51 5.09 -29.79 -0.71
N ILE A 52 5.37 -28.50 -0.93
CA ILE A 52 4.74 -27.74 -2.02
C ILE A 52 5.14 -28.35 -3.36
N THR A 53 4.15 -28.76 -4.14
CA THR A 53 4.32 -29.21 -5.51
C THR A 53 3.65 -28.24 -6.47
N VAL A 54 4.35 -27.81 -7.50
CA VAL A 54 3.83 -26.93 -8.54
C VAL A 54 3.58 -27.76 -9.79
N ASN A 55 2.32 -27.81 -10.24
CA ASN A 55 1.98 -28.49 -11.50
C ASN A 55 2.38 -27.60 -12.68
N LEU A 56 3.57 -27.80 -13.19
CA LEU A 56 4.14 -27.03 -14.30
C LEU A 56 3.34 -27.17 -15.60
N ASP A 57 2.72 -28.32 -15.86
CA ASP A 57 1.98 -28.55 -17.10
C ASP A 57 0.68 -27.73 -17.17
N SER A 58 0.10 -27.40 -16.02
CA SER A 58 -1.08 -26.53 -15.94
C SER A 58 -0.74 -25.05 -16.09
N ILE A 59 0.50 -24.65 -15.80
CA ILE A 59 0.95 -23.26 -15.74
C ILE A 59 1.64 -22.85 -17.04
N ARG A 60 2.39 -23.76 -17.67
CA ARG A 60 3.17 -23.49 -18.88
C ARG A 60 2.30 -23.28 -20.10
N LYS A 61 1.76 -22.10 -20.25
CA LYS A 61 1.11 -21.82 -21.52
C LYS A 61 1.89 -20.93 -22.46
N ALA A 62 2.88 -20.16 -22.08
CA ALA A 62 3.50 -19.29 -23.07
C ALA A 62 4.80 -18.59 -22.70
N ARG A 63 5.30 -18.65 -21.48
CA ARG A 63 6.48 -17.86 -21.12
C ARG A 63 7.65 -18.75 -20.71
N PRO A 64 8.69 -18.86 -21.58
CA PRO A 64 9.87 -19.60 -21.23
C PRO A 64 10.59 -18.96 -20.03
N ALA A 65 11.29 -19.76 -19.26
CA ALA A 65 12.20 -19.26 -18.23
C ALA A 65 13.17 -18.25 -18.86
N ARG A 66 13.38 -17.12 -18.20
CA ARG A 66 14.28 -16.07 -18.63
C ARG A 66 15.24 -15.66 -17.52
N ALA A 67 16.40 -15.19 -17.88
CA ALA A 67 17.33 -14.62 -16.90
C ALA A 67 16.72 -13.37 -16.29
N ASP A 68 16.69 -13.32 -14.97
CA ASP A 68 16.27 -12.15 -14.22
C ASP A 68 17.11 -12.00 -12.96
N SER A 69 17.55 -10.78 -12.70
CA SER A 69 18.35 -10.43 -11.53
C SER A 69 17.78 -9.24 -10.76
N ILE A 70 16.63 -8.74 -11.19
CA ILE A 70 15.96 -7.59 -10.60
C ILE A 70 14.81 -8.10 -9.75
N ARG A 71 14.74 -7.64 -8.52
CA ARG A 71 13.53 -7.78 -7.71
C ARG A 71 12.56 -6.72 -8.19
N ASN A 72 11.64 -7.15 -9.03
CA ASN A 72 10.67 -6.26 -9.65
C ASN A 72 9.71 -5.68 -8.59
N GLY A 73 9.16 -4.51 -8.87
CA GLY A 73 8.25 -3.78 -8.02
C GLY A 73 6.99 -3.37 -8.77
N ALA A 74 6.30 -4.32 -9.41
CA ALA A 74 5.08 -3.98 -10.14
C ALA A 74 3.94 -3.61 -9.19
N ASP A 75 3.84 -4.28 -8.04
CA ASP A 75 2.93 -3.88 -6.97
C ASP A 75 3.64 -2.96 -5.98
N ASP A 76 4.88 -3.25 -5.63
CA ASP A 76 5.70 -2.54 -4.65
C ASP A 76 6.80 -1.68 -5.31
N ASP A 77 6.58 -0.39 -5.68
CA ASP A 77 5.29 0.30 -5.64
C ASP A 77 4.92 0.88 -7.03
N GLY A 78 5.00 0.04 -8.07
CA GLY A 78 4.52 0.41 -9.40
C GLY A 78 3.01 0.67 -9.40
N SER A 79 2.23 -0.13 -8.65
CA SER A 79 0.77 -0.01 -8.60
C SER A 79 0.35 1.33 -8.00
N GLY A 80 0.90 1.74 -6.85
CA GLY A 80 0.61 3.03 -6.26
C GLY A 80 1.12 4.19 -7.11
N THR A 81 2.31 4.04 -7.75
CA THR A 81 2.87 5.04 -8.65
C THR A 81 1.92 5.37 -9.82
N VAL A 82 1.39 4.35 -10.52
CA VAL A 82 0.47 4.58 -11.65
C VAL A 82 -0.91 5.01 -11.16
N SER A 83 -1.38 4.52 -10.02
CA SER A 83 -2.64 4.96 -9.41
C SER A 83 -2.65 6.47 -9.12
N VAL A 84 -1.58 6.99 -8.53
CA VAL A 84 -1.45 8.44 -8.29
C VAL A 84 -1.41 9.22 -9.61
N LEU A 85 -0.77 8.66 -10.66
CA LEU A 85 -0.75 9.29 -11.99
C LEU A 85 -2.15 9.34 -12.61
N GLU A 86 -2.90 8.24 -12.59
CA GLU A 86 -4.28 8.18 -13.10
C GLU A 86 -5.21 9.14 -12.35
N ILE A 87 -5.09 9.22 -11.03
CA ILE A 87 -5.85 10.15 -10.21
C ILE A 87 -5.46 11.61 -10.56
N ALA A 88 -4.17 11.89 -10.76
CA ALA A 88 -3.72 13.22 -11.17
C ALA A 88 -4.28 13.59 -12.55
N GLU A 89 -4.26 12.67 -13.50
CA GLU A 89 -4.85 12.87 -14.83
C GLU A 89 -6.36 13.13 -14.76
N TYR A 90 -7.08 12.35 -13.94
CA TYR A 90 -8.51 12.56 -13.70
C TYR A 90 -8.80 14.00 -13.24
N PHE A 91 -8.07 14.51 -12.26
CA PHE A 91 -8.26 15.88 -11.79
C PHE A 91 -7.81 16.94 -12.81
N ALA A 92 -6.73 16.67 -13.55
CA ALA A 92 -6.22 17.59 -14.58
C ALA A 92 -7.24 17.77 -15.73
N LYS A 93 -7.90 16.68 -16.13
CA LYS A 93 -8.96 16.67 -17.17
C LYS A 93 -10.31 17.22 -16.68
N MET A 94 -10.46 17.44 -15.37
CA MET A 94 -11.72 17.87 -14.80
C MET A 94 -12.05 19.31 -15.25
N PRO A 95 -13.29 19.57 -15.72
CA PRO A 95 -13.73 20.95 -16.06
C PRO A 95 -13.53 21.90 -14.88
N GLN A 96 -13.07 23.10 -15.13
CA GLN A 96 -12.74 24.09 -14.08
C GLN A 96 -13.86 24.26 -13.05
N ALA A 97 -15.11 24.31 -13.49
CA ALA A 97 -16.27 24.47 -12.61
C ALA A 97 -16.51 23.30 -11.64
N LYS A 98 -15.88 22.14 -11.91
CA LYS A 98 -15.98 20.93 -11.07
C LYS A 98 -14.73 20.64 -10.24
N ARG A 99 -13.67 21.41 -10.43
CA ARG A 99 -12.41 21.23 -9.70
C ARG A 99 -12.61 21.46 -8.19
N PRO A 100 -11.89 20.70 -7.36
CA PRO A 100 -11.90 20.91 -5.91
C PRO A 100 -11.50 22.34 -5.52
N LYS A 101 -12.00 22.81 -4.38
CA LYS A 101 -11.71 24.16 -3.87
C LYS A 101 -10.28 24.32 -3.36
N ARG A 102 -9.71 23.25 -2.74
CA ARG A 102 -8.31 23.23 -2.33
C ARG A 102 -7.45 22.64 -3.42
N SER A 103 -6.20 23.07 -3.47
CA SER A 103 -5.18 22.46 -4.31
C SER A 103 -4.92 21.02 -3.89
N LEU A 104 -4.63 20.18 -4.87
CA LEU A 104 -4.13 18.82 -4.68
C LEU A 104 -2.66 18.82 -5.05
N LEU A 105 -1.83 18.26 -4.19
CA LEU A 105 -0.41 18.06 -4.42
C LEU A 105 -0.17 16.56 -4.64
N PHE A 106 0.24 16.19 -5.85
CA PHE A 106 0.66 14.84 -6.20
C PHE A 106 2.17 14.74 -6.03
N VAL A 107 2.62 13.74 -5.28
CA VAL A 107 4.03 13.58 -4.96
C VAL A 107 4.41 12.12 -5.10
N TRP A 108 5.49 11.86 -5.82
CA TRP A 108 6.18 10.58 -5.87
C TRP A 108 7.48 10.73 -5.07
N HIS A 109 7.59 9.94 -4.03
CA HIS A 109 8.79 9.93 -3.20
C HIS A 109 9.83 8.96 -3.75
N VAL A 110 11.09 9.23 -3.51
CA VAL A 110 12.21 8.36 -3.87
C VAL A 110 12.86 7.81 -2.60
N GLY A 111 13.47 6.63 -2.69
CA GLY A 111 14.22 6.04 -1.59
C GLY A 111 13.34 5.57 -0.43
N GLU A 112 12.11 5.13 -0.71
CA GLU A 112 11.25 4.53 0.30
C GLU A 112 11.92 3.28 0.88
N GLU A 113 12.36 2.37 0.02
CA GLU A 113 13.05 1.11 0.32
C GLU A 113 14.35 1.30 1.10
N ASN A 114 14.94 2.48 1.04
CA ASN A 114 16.16 2.87 1.74
C ASN A 114 15.90 3.60 3.07
N GLY A 115 14.65 3.61 3.53
CA GLY A 115 14.24 4.20 4.81
C GLY A 115 13.49 5.52 4.67
N LEU A 116 12.57 5.61 3.72
CA LEU A 116 11.63 6.72 3.54
C LEU A 116 12.32 8.07 3.28
N TRP A 117 13.42 8.07 2.52
CA TRP A 117 14.27 9.27 2.39
C TRP A 117 13.55 10.44 1.74
N GLY A 118 12.82 10.18 0.65
CA GLY A 118 12.14 11.22 -0.11
C GLY A 118 11.00 11.87 0.69
N SER A 119 10.16 11.10 1.30
CA SER A 119 9.06 11.61 2.13
C SER A 119 9.57 12.32 3.39
N ARG A 120 10.64 11.79 4.00
CA ARG A 120 11.31 12.48 5.11
C ARG A 120 11.83 13.84 4.68
N TYR A 121 12.55 13.91 3.57
CA TYR A 121 13.07 15.17 3.07
C TYR A 121 11.95 16.17 2.76
N VAL A 122 10.91 15.72 2.02
CA VAL A 122 9.78 16.58 1.64
C VAL A 122 9.02 17.10 2.86
N THR A 123 8.85 16.29 3.90
CA THR A 123 8.14 16.72 5.11
C THR A 123 9.00 17.59 6.02
N ASP A 124 10.32 17.41 6.03
CA ASP A 124 11.26 18.27 6.76
C ASP A 124 11.45 19.62 6.04
N HIS A 125 11.40 19.62 4.70
CA HIS A 125 11.60 20.80 3.84
C HIS A 125 10.39 21.02 2.93
N SER A 126 9.21 21.09 3.54
CA SER A 126 7.95 21.10 2.80
C SER A 126 7.88 22.27 1.78
N PRO A 127 7.50 21.98 0.52
CA PRO A 127 7.38 23.00 -0.53
C PRO A 127 6.22 23.99 -0.29
N VAL A 128 5.34 23.66 0.65
CA VAL A 128 4.24 24.51 1.13
C VAL A 128 4.26 24.50 2.66
N PRO A 129 3.70 25.52 3.34
CA PRO A 129 3.60 25.48 4.80
C PRO A 129 2.93 24.18 5.26
N ARG A 130 3.59 23.40 6.12
CA ARG A 130 3.06 22.09 6.59
C ARG A 130 1.67 22.20 7.19
N GLU A 131 1.40 23.29 7.91
CA GLU A 131 0.10 23.59 8.47
C GLU A 131 -1.00 23.82 7.42
N SER A 132 -0.63 24.06 6.16
CA SER A 132 -1.59 24.14 5.05
C SER A 132 -1.98 22.77 4.48
N ILE A 133 -1.21 21.74 4.77
CA ILE A 133 -1.53 20.35 4.36
C ILE A 133 -2.63 19.83 5.29
N VAL A 134 -3.81 19.59 4.76
CA VAL A 134 -4.98 19.21 5.57
C VAL A 134 -5.16 17.72 5.75
N ALA A 135 -4.70 16.92 4.82
CA ALA A 135 -4.63 15.45 4.89
C ALA A 135 -3.63 14.93 3.85
N GLN A 136 -3.18 13.71 4.04
CA GLN A 136 -2.37 12.95 3.09
C GLN A 136 -3.03 11.59 2.84
N LEU A 137 -3.12 11.19 1.58
CA LEU A 137 -3.60 9.90 1.15
C LEU A 137 -2.42 9.16 0.51
N ASN A 138 -2.04 8.04 1.09
CA ASN A 138 -0.94 7.20 0.63
C ASN A 138 -1.49 6.01 -0.16
N MET A 139 -0.81 5.66 -1.22
CA MET A 139 -1.10 4.47 -2.02
C MET A 139 0.23 3.77 -2.24
N ASP A 140 0.32 2.55 -1.74
CA ASP A 140 1.53 1.72 -1.81
C ASP A 140 1.08 0.27 -1.75
N MET A 141 1.41 -0.50 -2.80
CA MET A 141 0.92 -1.86 -3.00
C MET A 141 -0.61 -1.93 -3.06
N VAL A 142 -1.22 -1.42 -4.12
CA VAL A 142 -2.68 -1.40 -4.32
C VAL A 142 -3.16 -2.30 -5.46
N GLY A 143 -2.25 -3.05 -6.07
CA GLY A 143 -2.51 -3.85 -7.26
C GLY A 143 -2.78 -5.34 -7.02
N ARG A 144 -2.74 -5.82 -5.77
CA ARG A 144 -2.95 -7.24 -5.43
C ARG A 144 -4.13 -7.39 -4.45
N GLY A 145 -4.17 -8.42 -3.65
CA GLY A 145 -5.16 -8.61 -2.58
C GLY A 145 -6.33 -9.51 -2.95
N GLU A 146 -6.30 -10.16 -4.09
CA GLU A 146 -7.28 -11.18 -4.45
C GLU A 146 -7.02 -12.52 -3.72
N ALA A 147 -7.94 -13.46 -3.81
CA ALA A 147 -7.81 -14.78 -3.17
C ALA A 147 -6.63 -15.60 -3.70
N SER A 148 -6.11 -15.27 -4.89
CA SER A 148 -4.89 -15.85 -5.46
C SER A 148 -3.62 -15.35 -4.76
N ASP A 149 -3.69 -14.18 -4.13
CA ASP A 149 -2.54 -13.52 -3.51
C ASP A 149 -2.49 -13.76 -2.00
N LEU A 150 -3.65 -13.70 -1.36
CA LEU A 150 -3.80 -13.73 0.09
C LEU A 150 -4.88 -14.71 0.54
N PRO A 151 -4.66 -15.46 1.65
CA PRO A 151 -5.68 -16.35 2.20
C PRO A 151 -7.00 -15.66 2.55
N VAL A 152 -6.95 -14.37 2.92
CA VAL A 152 -8.13 -13.53 3.24
C VAL A 152 -8.55 -12.64 2.07
N GLY A 153 -7.78 -12.68 0.98
CA GLY A 153 -7.97 -11.83 -0.18
C GLY A 153 -9.29 -12.11 -0.90
N ASN A 154 -9.82 -11.09 -1.52
CA ASN A 154 -11.00 -11.15 -2.40
C ASN A 154 -11.02 -9.88 -3.27
N PRO A 155 -11.80 -9.86 -4.36
CA PRO A 155 -11.80 -8.71 -5.28
C PRO A 155 -12.34 -7.40 -4.70
N ASP A 156 -12.80 -7.41 -3.45
CA ASP A 156 -13.27 -6.21 -2.74
C ASP A 156 -12.35 -5.82 -1.58
N TYR A 157 -11.27 -6.57 -1.36
CA TYR A 157 -10.36 -6.40 -0.22
C TYR A 157 -9.48 -5.14 -0.34
N VAL A 158 -9.29 -4.40 0.76
CA VAL A 158 -8.26 -3.37 0.93
C VAL A 158 -7.96 -3.18 2.41
N GLN A 159 -6.70 -3.01 2.74
CA GLN A 159 -6.24 -2.60 4.07
C GLN A 159 -6.22 -1.08 4.19
N LEU A 160 -6.66 -0.58 5.33
CA LEU A 160 -6.49 0.82 5.71
C LEU A 160 -5.58 0.93 6.92
N VAL A 161 -4.55 1.76 6.80
CA VAL A 161 -3.60 2.01 7.88
C VAL A 161 -3.64 3.48 8.26
N GLY A 162 -3.75 3.76 9.55
CA GLY A 162 -3.69 5.11 10.12
C GLY A 162 -4.90 6.00 9.89
N SER A 163 -5.96 5.53 9.23
CA SER A 163 -7.10 6.35 8.82
C SER A 163 -7.82 7.05 9.98
N HIS A 164 -7.88 6.43 11.16
CA HIS A 164 -8.49 6.99 12.36
C HIS A 164 -7.46 7.45 13.41
N ARG A 165 -6.15 7.27 13.18
CA ARG A 165 -5.15 7.50 14.24
C ARG A 165 -5.00 8.96 14.63
N LEU A 166 -5.01 9.86 13.66
CA LEU A 166 -4.86 11.30 13.89
C LEU A 166 -6.16 12.07 13.74
N SER A 167 -7.13 11.51 13.03
CA SER A 167 -8.41 12.15 12.77
C SER A 167 -9.52 11.12 12.63
N THR A 168 -10.37 11.04 13.63
CA THR A 168 -11.60 10.23 13.55
C THR A 168 -12.47 10.68 12.38
N GLU A 169 -12.58 12.01 12.17
CA GLU A 169 -13.38 12.59 11.08
C GLU A 169 -12.89 12.13 9.69
N LEU A 170 -11.57 12.04 9.47
CA LEU A 170 -11.03 11.55 8.19
C LEU A 170 -11.36 10.07 7.99
N GLY A 171 -11.18 9.25 9.00
CA GLY A 171 -11.49 7.81 8.92
C GLY A 171 -12.99 7.55 8.66
N ASP A 172 -13.87 8.23 9.39
CA ASP A 172 -15.32 8.16 9.20
C ASP A 172 -15.73 8.61 7.79
N LEU A 173 -15.06 9.64 7.26
CA LEU A 173 -15.28 10.11 5.90
C LEU A 173 -14.91 9.04 4.86
N VAL A 174 -13.76 8.39 5.02
CA VAL A 174 -13.32 7.29 4.14
C VAL A 174 -14.33 6.17 4.15
N GLU A 175 -14.78 5.73 5.34
CA GLU A 175 -15.79 4.67 5.47
C GLU A 175 -17.11 5.05 4.84
N LYS A 176 -17.59 6.29 5.08
CA LYS A 176 -18.83 6.78 4.50
C LYS A 176 -18.75 6.78 2.97
N LEU A 177 -17.68 7.35 2.40
CA LEU A 177 -17.52 7.43 0.94
C LEU A 177 -17.40 6.02 0.32
N ASN A 178 -16.82 5.07 1.01
CA ASN A 178 -16.78 3.68 0.58
C ASN A 178 -18.20 3.07 0.56
N LYS A 179 -18.99 3.26 1.62
CA LYS A 179 -20.40 2.78 1.68
C LYS A 179 -21.25 3.36 0.55
N ASP A 180 -20.93 4.58 0.11
CA ASP A 180 -21.64 5.27 -0.98
C ASP A 180 -21.23 4.76 -2.39
N GLN A 181 -20.19 3.92 -2.51
CA GLN A 181 -19.78 3.32 -3.78
C GLN A 181 -20.81 2.29 -4.26
N ARG A 182 -20.97 2.15 -5.58
CA ARG A 182 -21.87 1.12 -6.16
C ARG A 182 -21.50 -0.31 -5.71
N ARG A 183 -20.22 -0.57 -5.51
CA ARG A 183 -19.68 -1.81 -4.99
C ARG A 183 -18.63 -1.45 -3.93
N PRO A 184 -19.02 -1.36 -2.65
CA PRO A 184 -18.09 -1.01 -1.58
C PRO A 184 -16.93 -2.00 -1.47
N LEU A 185 -15.77 -1.48 -1.10
CA LEU A 185 -14.63 -2.31 -0.72
C LEU A 185 -14.82 -2.85 0.70
N LYS A 186 -14.21 -3.98 0.99
CA LYS A 186 -14.14 -4.57 2.33
C LYS A 186 -12.87 -4.12 3.00
N PHE A 187 -13.01 -3.21 3.93
CA PHE A 187 -11.89 -2.68 4.70
C PHE A 187 -11.39 -3.69 5.73
N ASP A 188 -10.08 -3.85 5.77
CA ASP A 188 -9.35 -4.58 6.77
C ASP A 188 -8.38 -3.61 7.48
N TYR A 189 -8.34 -3.66 8.80
CA TYR A 189 -7.51 -2.81 9.65
C TYR A 189 -6.45 -3.60 10.41
N GLN A 190 -6.23 -4.86 10.04
CA GLN A 190 -5.32 -5.74 10.78
C GLN A 190 -3.92 -5.16 10.85
N PHE A 191 -3.41 -4.59 9.75
CA PHE A 191 -2.08 -3.97 9.72
C PHE A 191 -1.98 -2.68 10.52
N ASP A 192 -3.11 -2.05 10.81
CA ASP A 192 -3.15 -0.86 11.67
C ASP A 192 -3.28 -1.19 13.15
N ALA A 193 -3.46 -2.47 13.52
CA ALA A 193 -3.59 -2.89 14.90
C ALA A 193 -2.34 -2.52 15.72
N PRO A 194 -2.52 -1.95 16.94
CA PRO A 194 -1.40 -1.62 17.81
C PRO A 194 -0.53 -2.84 18.08
N GLY A 195 0.80 -2.67 17.93
CA GLY A 195 1.75 -3.75 18.15
C GLY A 195 1.77 -4.84 17.08
N HIS A 196 1.11 -4.63 15.95
CA HIS A 196 1.18 -5.59 14.83
C HIS A 196 2.64 -5.85 14.44
N PRO A 197 3.08 -7.12 14.31
CA PRO A 197 4.50 -7.47 14.16
C PRO A 197 5.14 -6.89 12.88
N GLU A 198 4.36 -6.71 11.83
CA GLU A 198 4.85 -6.11 10.59
C GLU A 198 5.06 -4.61 10.68
N ASN A 199 4.50 -3.95 11.70
CA ASN A 199 4.67 -2.52 11.95
C ASN A 199 4.42 -1.63 10.71
N ILE A 200 3.42 -1.96 9.90
CA ILE A 200 3.14 -1.33 8.60
C ILE A 200 2.90 0.18 8.74
N TYR A 201 2.33 0.64 9.85
CA TYR A 201 2.18 2.07 10.11
C TYR A 201 3.50 2.86 10.01
N CYS A 202 4.64 2.22 10.26
CA CYS A 202 5.96 2.85 10.24
C CYS A 202 6.75 2.58 8.93
N ARG A 203 6.16 1.87 7.95
CA ARG A 203 6.92 1.29 6.84
C ARG A 203 6.64 1.89 5.48
N SER A 204 5.80 2.93 5.38
CA SER A 204 5.62 3.66 4.13
C SER A 204 5.57 5.16 4.35
N ASP A 205 5.58 5.92 3.29
CA ASP A 205 5.78 7.37 3.23
C ASP A 205 4.78 8.19 4.05
N HIS A 206 3.57 7.64 4.28
CA HIS A 206 2.53 8.28 5.11
C HIS A 206 3.02 8.63 6.52
N TYR A 207 3.93 7.84 7.09
CA TYR A 207 4.40 8.09 8.45
C TYR A 207 5.12 9.44 8.58
N ASN A 208 5.89 9.82 7.56
CA ASN A 208 6.61 11.10 7.59
C ASN A 208 5.67 12.33 7.62
N TYR A 209 4.44 12.19 7.15
CA TYR A 209 3.40 13.20 7.33
C TYR A 209 2.71 13.08 8.69
N ALA A 210 2.39 11.85 9.08
CA ALA A 210 1.73 11.57 10.36
C ALA A 210 2.55 12.08 11.56
N ARG A 211 3.87 11.93 11.55
CA ARG A 211 4.75 12.42 12.62
C ARG A 211 4.65 13.93 12.86
N TYR A 212 4.22 14.70 11.86
CA TYR A 212 3.94 16.12 12.00
C TYR A 212 2.48 16.43 12.34
N GLY A 213 1.67 15.42 12.62
CA GLY A 213 0.26 15.56 12.97
C GLY A 213 -0.63 15.87 11.77
N ILE A 214 -0.19 15.58 10.55
CA ILE A 214 -1.03 15.65 9.36
C ILE A 214 -1.86 14.36 9.31
N PRO A 215 -3.21 14.44 9.30
CA PRO A 215 -4.07 13.27 9.16
C PRO A 215 -3.74 12.49 7.90
N ILE A 216 -3.63 11.17 8.01
CA ILE A 216 -3.29 10.31 6.89
C ILE A 216 -4.32 9.20 6.72
N THR A 217 -4.41 8.68 5.50
CA THR A 217 -4.95 7.35 5.23
C THR A 217 -4.05 6.65 4.25
N PHE A 218 -3.55 5.48 4.63
CA PHE A 218 -2.76 4.64 3.76
C PHE A 218 -3.61 3.47 3.26
N PHE A 219 -3.76 3.40 1.94
CA PHE A 219 -4.45 2.35 1.21
C PHE A 219 -3.41 1.36 0.69
N THR A 220 -3.60 0.08 1.01
CA THR A 220 -2.73 -0.99 0.54
C THR A 220 -3.53 -2.28 0.39
N THR A 221 -3.10 -3.19 -0.44
CA THR A 221 -3.66 -4.54 -0.52
C THR A 221 -2.86 -5.52 0.33
N GLY A 222 -1.87 -5.02 1.04
CA GLY A 222 -1.06 -5.78 1.99
C GLY A 222 0.08 -6.55 1.34
N LEU A 223 0.75 -7.35 2.15
CA LEU A 223 1.90 -8.13 1.75
C LEU A 223 1.45 -9.44 1.09
N HIS A 224 2.17 -9.88 0.08
CA HIS A 224 1.89 -11.10 -0.68
C HIS A 224 3.17 -11.91 -0.97
N GLY A 225 3.04 -13.10 -1.57
CA GLY A 225 4.17 -14.01 -1.78
C GLY A 225 5.28 -13.46 -2.68
N ASP A 226 4.94 -12.58 -3.61
CA ASP A 226 5.90 -11.99 -4.55
C ASP A 226 6.52 -10.67 -4.05
N TYR A 227 6.13 -10.20 -2.88
CA TYR A 227 6.71 -9.00 -2.27
C TYR A 227 8.23 -9.10 -2.19
N HIS A 228 8.93 -8.12 -2.78
CA HIS A 228 10.38 -8.08 -2.90
C HIS A 228 10.99 -9.26 -3.69
N GLN A 229 10.25 -9.81 -4.66
CA GLN A 229 10.70 -10.93 -5.49
C GLN A 229 10.82 -10.52 -6.97
N VAL A 230 11.54 -11.34 -7.75
CA VAL A 230 11.61 -11.17 -9.21
C VAL A 230 10.25 -11.37 -9.88
N THR A 231 9.31 -11.98 -9.18
CA THR A 231 7.95 -12.30 -9.64
C THR A 231 6.92 -11.21 -9.31
N ASP A 232 7.32 -10.10 -8.71
CA ASP A 232 6.41 -8.94 -8.59
C ASP A 232 6.31 -8.20 -9.94
N GLU A 233 5.50 -8.77 -10.83
CA GLU A 233 5.42 -8.38 -12.24
C GLU A 233 4.03 -7.89 -12.64
N PRO A 234 3.93 -7.01 -13.68
CA PRO A 234 2.67 -6.38 -14.09
C PRO A 234 1.54 -7.35 -14.47
N GLN A 235 1.87 -8.55 -14.97
CA GLN A 235 0.85 -9.54 -15.35
C GLN A 235 0.06 -10.10 -14.18
N TYR A 236 0.53 -9.93 -12.96
CA TYR A 236 -0.17 -10.39 -11.75
C TYR A 236 -0.95 -9.27 -11.04
N ILE A 237 -0.97 -8.08 -11.61
CA ILE A 237 -1.73 -6.96 -11.08
C ILE A 237 -3.22 -7.13 -11.38
N ALA A 238 -4.05 -6.98 -10.34
CA ALA A 238 -5.52 -7.00 -10.43
C ALA A 238 -6.04 -5.59 -10.80
N TYR A 239 -5.86 -5.19 -12.06
CA TYR A 239 -6.12 -3.82 -12.53
C TYR A 239 -7.54 -3.32 -12.25
N GLU A 240 -8.57 -4.18 -12.35
CA GLU A 240 -9.95 -3.76 -12.04
C GLU A 240 -10.13 -3.48 -10.55
N HIS A 241 -9.49 -4.27 -9.70
CA HIS A 241 -9.47 -4.06 -8.25
C HIS A 241 -8.77 -2.75 -7.91
N MET A 242 -7.56 -2.54 -8.43
CA MET A 242 -6.78 -1.32 -8.30
C MET A 242 -7.58 -0.08 -8.70
N ALA A 243 -8.21 -0.10 -9.88
CA ALA A 243 -9.05 1.01 -10.36
C ALA A 243 -10.27 1.30 -9.46
N ARG A 244 -10.73 0.35 -8.64
CA ARG A 244 -11.79 0.60 -7.65
C ARG A 244 -11.24 1.31 -6.42
N ILE A 245 -10.03 0.97 -5.99
CA ILE A 245 -9.32 1.68 -4.92
C ILE A 245 -9.05 3.12 -5.37
N ASP A 246 -8.58 3.32 -6.60
CA ASP A 246 -8.33 4.65 -7.17
C ASP A 246 -9.57 5.54 -7.15
N ARG A 247 -10.73 5.00 -7.53
CA ARG A 247 -12.01 5.74 -7.48
C ARG A 247 -12.38 6.16 -6.06
N LEU A 248 -12.15 5.30 -5.08
CA LEU A 248 -12.37 5.64 -3.68
C LEU A 248 -11.42 6.76 -3.24
N VAL A 249 -10.13 6.62 -3.50
CA VAL A 249 -9.11 7.62 -3.14
C VAL A 249 -9.42 8.97 -3.80
N ALA A 250 -9.78 9.00 -5.08
CA ALA A 250 -10.20 10.21 -5.77
C ALA A 250 -11.46 10.85 -5.14
N SER A 251 -12.41 10.02 -4.67
CA SER A 251 -13.61 10.51 -3.98
C SER A 251 -13.26 11.11 -2.62
N VAL A 252 -12.35 10.49 -1.86
CA VAL A 252 -11.85 11.01 -0.57
C VAL A 252 -11.12 12.33 -0.80
N ALA A 253 -10.18 12.36 -1.77
CA ALA A 253 -9.44 13.57 -2.12
C ALA A 253 -10.38 14.71 -2.51
N THR A 254 -11.39 14.45 -3.34
CA THR A 254 -12.42 15.43 -3.74
C THR A 254 -13.19 15.95 -2.52
N SER A 255 -13.62 15.04 -1.65
CA SER A 255 -14.41 15.41 -0.48
C SER A 255 -13.61 16.28 0.50
N VAL A 256 -12.40 15.85 0.88
CA VAL A 256 -11.49 16.59 1.77
C VAL A 256 -11.16 17.97 1.18
N ALA A 257 -10.89 18.02 -0.14
CA ALA A 257 -10.55 19.27 -0.81
C ALA A 257 -11.74 20.26 -0.93
N ASN A 258 -12.97 19.78 -0.77
CA ASN A 258 -14.17 20.63 -0.82
C ASN A 258 -14.75 20.99 0.57
N GLN A 259 -14.31 20.34 1.64
CA GLN A 259 -14.78 20.68 3.00
C GLN A 259 -14.44 22.12 3.36
N ALA A 260 -15.33 22.78 4.10
CA ALA A 260 -15.10 24.15 4.57
C ALA A 260 -13.96 24.23 5.59
N LYS A 261 -13.84 23.19 6.44
CA LYS A 261 -12.81 23.06 7.46
C LYS A 261 -11.89 21.87 7.12
N ARG A 262 -10.67 21.89 7.65
CA ARG A 262 -9.78 20.73 7.60
C ARG A 262 -10.30 19.63 8.53
N PRO A 263 -10.01 18.36 8.31
CA PRO A 263 -10.28 17.30 9.26
C PRO A 263 -9.70 17.63 10.64
N VAL A 264 -10.49 17.40 11.68
CA VAL A 264 -10.05 17.67 13.07
C VAL A 264 -8.98 16.64 13.46
N VAL A 265 -7.89 17.12 14.03
CA VAL A 265 -6.85 16.27 14.61
C VAL A 265 -7.19 16.06 16.08
N ASP A 266 -7.85 14.94 16.37
CA ASP A 266 -8.31 14.52 17.69
C ASP A 266 -7.50 13.36 18.27
N GLY A 267 -6.62 12.73 17.46
CA GLY A 267 -5.70 11.68 17.87
C GLY A 267 -4.40 12.20 18.46
N VAL A 268 -3.64 11.28 19.06
CA VAL A 268 -2.33 11.59 19.66
C VAL A 268 -1.30 11.79 18.56
N LYS A 269 -0.71 12.98 18.49
CA LYS A 269 0.34 13.30 17.55
C LYS A 269 1.64 12.60 17.96
N PRO A 270 2.33 11.91 17.04
CA PRO A 270 3.67 11.40 17.28
C PRO A 270 4.65 12.54 17.57
N ASP A 271 5.72 12.25 18.31
CA ASP A 271 6.87 13.15 18.40
C ASP A 271 7.74 12.96 17.17
N PRO A 272 7.92 14.00 16.33
CA PRO A 272 8.66 13.87 15.09
C PRO A 272 10.15 13.60 15.29
N THR A 273 10.67 13.74 16.51
CA THR A 273 12.07 13.48 16.86
C THR A 273 12.31 12.03 17.32
N GLN A 274 11.25 11.30 17.63
CA GLN A 274 11.30 9.93 18.08
C GLN A 274 11.20 8.94 16.91
N ALA A 275 11.76 7.75 17.12
CA ALA A 275 11.55 6.64 16.20
C ALA A 275 10.07 6.28 16.14
N CYS A 276 9.60 5.88 14.95
CA CYS A 276 8.23 5.41 14.82
C CYS A 276 7.96 4.18 15.70
N THR A 277 6.85 4.21 16.40
CA THR A 277 6.34 3.06 17.12
C THR A 277 4.88 2.83 16.76
N ASN A 278 4.50 1.56 16.55
CA ASN A 278 3.12 1.17 16.27
C ASN A 278 2.28 1.00 17.57
N ASN A 279 2.63 1.71 18.63
CA ASN A 279 1.94 1.66 19.92
C ASN A 279 0.79 2.69 20.01
N GLY A 280 0.30 3.17 18.88
CA GLY A 280 -0.77 4.18 18.81
C GLY A 280 -2.11 3.69 19.37
N ALA A 281 -3.01 4.65 19.61
CA ALA A 281 -4.33 4.42 20.19
C ALA A 281 -5.10 3.28 19.51
N ALA A 282 -5.84 2.53 20.33
CA ALA A 282 -6.67 1.42 19.85
C ALA A 282 -7.60 1.90 18.72
N ILE A 283 -7.58 1.15 17.63
CA ILE A 283 -8.62 1.24 16.60
C ILE A 283 -9.94 0.96 17.30
N ARG A 284 -10.91 1.83 17.13
CA ARG A 284 -12.28 1.51 17.58
C ARG A 284 -12.79 0.43 16.64
N PRO A 285 -13.35 -0.67 17.17
CA PRO A 285 -13.91 -1.75 16.37
C PRO A 285 -15.10 -1.28 15.55
#